data_95409d1dfe02a26d2ed252bd835e0bcd
#
_entry.id   95409d1dfe02a26d2ed252bd835e0bcd
#
_cell.length_a   1.000
_cell.length_b   1.000
_cell.length_c   1.000
_cell.angle_alpha   90.00
_cell.angle_beta   90.00
_cell.angle_gamma   90.00
#
_symmetry.space_group_name_H-M   'P 1'
#
loop_
_entity.id
_entity.type
_entity.pdbx_description
1 polymer ?
#
loop_
_entity_poly.entity_id
_entity_poly.type
_entity_poly.pdbx_seq_one_letter_code
_entity_poly.pdbx_strand_id
1 'polypeptide(L)'
;MSSPLLSVLRWLDAKDLDHELHVLQHAKWLVLDTLGCVMAGLKAEPVAAYMHNAALADSGNFKFLTSQAKGLSASNAAMVFAMAACWDEACEGHAKAHGRPGVAALAALIPLSSKLTYGQFLKSFVVGYEVGARMGASLRINKGMHVDGNWPALGAAAAVAHALG
;
A
#
# COMPACT_ATOMS: atom_id res chain seq x y z
N MET A 1 5.01 1.20 -30.34
CA MET A 1 4.01 0.60 -29.42
C MET A 1 4.12 1.29 -28.06
N SER A 2 3.07 1.87 -27.52
CA SER A 2 3.12 2.48 -26.17
C SER A 2 3.17 1.37 -25.11
N SER A 3 4.02 1.55 -24.09
CA SER A 3 4.06 0.62 -22.95
C SER A 3 2.69 0.57 -22.27
N PRO A 4 2.16 -0.61 -21.89
CA PRO A 4 0.92 -0.74 -21.12
C PRO A 4 0.91 0.14 -19.87
N LEU A 5 2.04 0.23 -19.16
CA LEU A 5 2.18 1.10 -17.99
C LEU A 5 1.96 2.59 -18.34
N LEU A 6 2.59 3.07 -19.43
CA LEU A 6 2.39 4.46 -19.87
C LEU A 6 0.93 4.75 -20.24
N SER A 7 0.22 3.78 -20.81
CA SER A 7 -1.20 3.94 -21.12
C SER A 7 -2.06 4.06 -19.86
N VAL A 8 -1.75 3.27 -18.82
CA VAL A 8 -2.43 3.36 -17.52
C VAL A 8 -2.13 4.69 -16.83
N LEU A 9 -0.87 5.13 -16.80
CA LEU A 9 -0.49 6.40 -16.18
C LEU A 9 -1.15 7.60 -16.87
N ARG A 10 -1.17 7.64 -18.21
CA ARG A 10 -1.86 8.69 -18.98
C ARG A 10 -3.37 8.69 -18.73
N TRP A 11 -3.97 7.50 -18.60
CA TRP A 11 -5.39 7.41 -18.28
C TRP A 11 -5.70 7.94 -16.89
N LEU A 12 -4.86 7.66 -15.89
CA LEU A 12 -4.99 8.18 -14.53
C LEU A 12 -4.80 9.70 -14.47
N ASP A 13 -3.79 10.23 -15.18
CA ASP A 13 -3.51 11.66 -15.27
C ASP A 13 -4.69 12.45 -15.90
N ALA A 14 -5.39 11.82 -16.85
CA ALA A 14 -6.59 12.41 -17.47
C ALA A 14 -7.85 12.34 -16.58
N LYS A 15 -7.80 11.65 -15.41
CA LYS A 15 -8.95 11.49 -14.52
C LYS A 15 -8.97 12.56 -13.43
N ASP A 16 -10.07 13.27 -13.35
CA ASP A 16 -10.34 14.15 -12.22
C ASP A 16 -10.95 13.35 -11.06
N LEU A 17 -10.07 12.86 -10.19
CA LEU A 17 -10.49 12.07 -9.02
C LEU A 17 -11.33 12.86 -8.02
N ASP A 18 -11.31 14.19 -8.04
CA ASP A 18 -12.15 14.99 -7.15
C ASP A 18 -13.65 14.85 -7.46
N HIS A 19 -13.99 14.53 -8.69
CA HIS A 19 -15.36 14.28 -9.13
C HIS A 19 -15.79 12.79 -9.07
N GLU A 20 -14.86 11.87 -8.79
CA GLU A 20 -15.15 10.43 -8.72
C GLU A 20 -15.52 10.01 -7.28
N LEU A 21 -16.58 10.63 -6.73
CA LEU A 21 -16.96 10.47 -5.31
C LEU A 21 -17.22 9.01 -4.90
N HIS A 22 -17.79 8.20 -5.79
CA HIS A 22 -18.02 6.77 -5.51
C HIS A 22 -16.72 5.98 -5.41
N VAL A 23 -15.69 6.30 -6.23
CA VAL A 23 -14.37 5.69 -6.17
C VAL A 23 -13.68 6.06 -4.86
N LEU A 24 -13.70 7.35 -4.49
CA LEU A 24 -13.12 7.81 -3.23
C LEU A 24 -13.84 7.19 -2.01
N GLN A 25 -15.16 7.04 -2.08
CA GLN A 25 -15.91 6.38 -1.00
C GLN A 25 -15.52 4.89 -0.88
N HIS A 26 -15.37 4.19 -2.00
CA HIS A 26 -14.91 2.79 -1.98
C HIS A 26 -13.48 2.67 -1.46
N ALA A 27 -12.60 3.58 -1.87
CA ALA A 27 -11.23 3.66 -1.37
C ALA A 27 -11.16 3.80 0.16
N LYS A 28 -12.06 4.60 0.76
CA LYS A 28 -12.15 4.73 2.23
C LYS A 28 -12.44 3.39 2.90
N TRP A 29 -13.34 2.58 2.34
CA TRP A 29 -13.66 1.27 2.90
C TRP A 29 -12.48 0.31 2.79
N LEU A 30 -11.75 0.30 1.66
CA LEU A 30 -10.55 -0.51 1.49
C LEU A 30 -9.44 -0.10 2.46
N VAL A 31 -9.24 1.20 2.66
CA VAL A 31 -8.28 1.71 3.65
C VAL A 31 -8.67 1.27 5.06
N LEU A 32 -9.95 1.41 5.42
CA LEU A 32 -10.45 1.01 6.75
C LEU A 32 -10.30 -0.49 6.99
N ASP A 33 -10.66 -1.31 6.01
CA ASP A 33 -10.50 -2.77 6.04
C ASP A 33 -9.03 -3.16 6.30
N THR A 34 -8.12 -2.64 5.48
CA THR A 34 -6.69 -2.92 5.63
C THR A 34 -6.14 -2.44 6.97
N LEU A 35 -6.55 -1.26 7.45
CA LEU A 35 -6.14 -0.76 8.77
C LEU A 35 -6.63 -1.67 9.90
N GLY A 36 -7.85 -2.21 9.78
CA GLY A 36 -8.37 -3.23 10.71
C GLY A 36 -7.47 -4.46 10.78
N CYS A 37 -7.08 -4.98 9.62
CA CYS A 37 -6.15 -6.12 9.54
C CYS A 37 -4.78 -5.77 10.15
N VAL A 38 -4.25 -4.58 9.88
CA VAL A 38 -2.98 -4.11 10.48
C VAL A 38 -3.08 -4.08 12.00
N MET A 39 -4.16 -3.53 12.57
CA MET A 39 -4.34 -3.46 14.03
C MET A 39 -4.42 -4.85 14.69
N ALA A 40 -4.97 -5.83 13.99
CA ALA A 40 -4.97 -7.23 14.44
C ALA A 40 -3.55 -7.84 14.32
N GLY A 41 -2.93 -7.72 13.14
CA GLY A 41 -1.63 -8.32 12.86
C GLY A 41 -0.46 -7.74 13.66
N LEU A 42 -0.52 -6.47 14.09
CA LEU A 42 0.48 -5.87 14.98
C LEU A 42 0.58 -6.57 16.35
N LYS A 43 -0.44 -7.35 16.74
CA LYS A 43 -0.44 -8.14 17.98
C LYS A 43 0.25 -9.50 17.81
N ALA A 44 0.49 -9.93 16.58
CA ALA A 44 1.17 -11.19 16.31
C ALA A 44 2.64 -11.11 16.73
N GLU A 45 3.10 -12.13 17.48
CA GLU A 45 4.44 -12.15 18.04
C GLU A 45 5.55 -11.90 17.00
N PRO A 46 5.56 -12.54 15.81
CA PRO A 46 6.62 -12.31 14.82
C PRO A 46 6.62 -10.88 14.26
N VAL A 47 5.44 -10.26 14.08
CA VAL A 47 5.31 -8.87 13.61
C VAL A 47 5.81 -7.90 14.68
N ALA A 48 5.40 -8.11 15.94
CA ALA A 48 5.83 -7.31 17.08
C ALA A 48 7.35 -7.43 17.30
N ALA A 49 7.90 -8.63 17.18
CA ALA A 49 9.35 -8.87 17.31
C ALA A 49 10.14 -8.19 16.19
N TYR A 50 9.67 -8.29 14.94
CA TYR A 50 10.30 -7.56 13.82
C TYR A 50 10.27 -6.05 14.05
N MET A 51 9.10 -5.50 14.40
CA MET A 51 8.94 -4.07 14.68
C MET A 51 9.87 -3.59 15.79
N HIS A 52 9.99 -4.36 16.88
CA HIS A 52 10.89 -4.04 17.99
C HIS A 52 12.36 -4.01 17.55
N ASN A 53 12.82 -5.05 16.87
CA ASN A 53 14.22 -5.17 16.41
C ASN A 53 14.55 -4.10 15.37
N ALA A 54 13.66 -3.83 14.42
CA ALA A 54 13.81 -2.76 13.44
C ALA A 54 13.92 -1.39 14.14
N ALA A 55 13.09 -1.10 15.14
CA ALA A 55 13.16 0.15 15.90
C ALA A 55 14.45 0.31 16.72
N LEU A 56 15.08 -0.79 17.15
CA LEU A 56 16.40 -0.73 17.82
C LEU A 56 17.52 -0.39 16.85
N ALA A 57 17.46 -0.90 15.63
CA ALA A 57 18.49 -0.73 14.60
C ALA A 57 18.31 0.55 13.77
N ASP A 58 17.14 1.19 13.84
CA ASP A 58 16.73 2.27 12.97
C ASP A 58 16.78 3.65 13.65
N SER A 59 16.91 4.70 12.85
CA SER A 59 16.90 6.10 13.29
C SER A 59 15.71 6.90 12.77
N GLY A 60 14.66 6.23 12.28
CA GLY A 60 13.48 6.86 11.72
C GLY A 60 12.55 7.49 12.77
N ASN A 61 11.57 8.25 12.30
CA ASN A 61 10.63 8.97 13.16
C ASN A 61 9.19 8.44 13.09
N PHE A 62 8.90 7.46 12.21
CA PHE A 62 7.56 6.93 12.08
C PHE A 62 7.22 6.02 13.26
N LYS A 63 6.03 6.20 13.84
CA LYS A 63 5.52 5.36 14.93
C LYS A 63 4.10 4.90 14.60
N PHE A 64 3.85 3.61 14.79
CA PHE A 64 2.48 3.11 14.82
C PHE A 64 1.81 3.52 16.14
N LEU A 65 0.47 3.42 16.19
CA LEU A 65 -0.33 3.64 17.40
C LEU A 65 -0.14 2.48 18.40
N THR A 66 1.08 2.30 18.87
CA THR A 66 1.50 1.26 19.81
C THR A 66 2.44 1.86 20.85
N SER A 67 2.81 1.12 21.87
CA SER A 67 3.78 1.52 22.92
C SER A 67 5.24 1.60 22.42
N GLN A 68 5.44 1.79 21.15
CA GLN A 68 6.74 1.84 20.49
C GLN A 68 7.59 3.01 21.00
N ALA A 69 8.75 2.73 21.59
CA ALA A 69 9.63 3.74 22.17
C ALA A 69 10.38 4.54 21.11
N LYS A 70 10.88 3.86 20.07
CA LYS A 70 11.65 4.47 18.97
C LYS A 70 10.86 4.45 17.67
N GLY A 71 11.14 5.40 16.78
CA GLY A 71 10.55 5.46 15.46
C GLY A 71 11.24 4.51 14.47
N LEU A 72 10.54 4.25 13.37
CA LEU A 72 11.01 3.45 12.24
C LEU A 72 11.37 4.35 11.06
N SER A 73 12.31 3.91 10.22
CA SER A 73 12.47 4.47 8.88
C SER A 73 11.22 4.22 8.03
N ALA A 74 11.09 4.94 6.93
CA ALA A 74 9.97 4.76 6.01
C ALA A 74 9.89 3.31 5.47
N SER A 75 11.03 2.71 5.16
CA SER A 75 11.09 1.33 4.65
C SER A 75 10.67 0.31 5.70
N ASN A 76 11.15 0.43 6.94
CA ASN A 76 10.75 -0.48 8.01
C ASN A 76 9.30 -0.27 8.43
N ALA A 77 8.79 0.96 8.41
CA ALA A 77 7.37 1.23 8.65
C ALA A 77 6.48 0.59 7.57
N ALA A 78 6.85 0.70 6.30
CA ALA A 78 6.15 0.05 5.20
C ALA A 78 6.18 -1.48 5.33
N MET A 79 7.33 -2.06 5.70
CA MET A 79 7.47 -3.51 5.92
C MET A 79 6.59 -4.00 7.07
N VAL A 80 6.64 -3.33 8.24
CA VAL A 80 5.78 -3.69 9.39
C VAL A 80 4.31 -3.59 9.03
N PHE A 81 3.91 -2.53 8.31
CA PHE A 81 2.53 -2.37 7.84
C PHE A 81 2.10 -3.54 6.95
N ALA A 82 2.90 -3.88 5.94
CA ALA A 82 2.58 -4.96 5.02
C ALA A 82 2.52 -6.32 5.73
N MET A 83 3.49 -6.63 6.60
CA MET A 83 3.50 -7.85 7.41
C MET A 83 2.22 -7.95 8.27
N ALA A 84 1.86 -6.88 8.97
CA ALA A 84 0.68 -6.85 9.82
C ALA A 84 -0.62 -6.97 9.00
N ALA A 85 -0.73 -6.26 7.86
CA ALA A 85 -1.91 -6.33 7.00
C ALA A 85 -2.17 -7.74 6.45
N CYS A 86 -1.10 -8.47 6.12
CA CYS A 86 -1.20 -9.81 5.54
C CYS A 86 -1.20 -10.94 6.58
N TRP A 87 -1.03 -10.66 7.87
CA TRP A 87 -0.84 -11.70 8.88
C TRP A 87 -1.97 -12.72 8.93
N ASP A 88 -3.21 -12.24 8.95
CA ASP A 88 -4.41 -13.10 9.02
C ASP A 88 -5.01 -13.42 7.64
N GLU A 89 -4.35 -13.01 6.55
CA GLU A 89 -4.84 -13.18 5.16
C GLU A 89 -6.27 -12.63 4.93
N ALA A 90 -6.74 -11.71 5.78
CA ALA A 90 -8.11 -11.19 5.82
C ALA A 90 -8.31 -9.87 5.07
N CYS A 91 -7.21 -9.19 4.66
CA CYS A 91 -7.30 -7.92 3.95
C CYS A 91 -7.82 -8.10 2.51
N GLU A 92 -8.18 -6.96 1.89
CA GLU A 92 -8.77 -6.87 0.56
C GLU A 92 -8.05 -7.73 -0.50
N GLY A 93 -8.77 -8.09 -1.55
CA GLY A 93 -8.23 -8.80 -2.70
C GLY A 93 -8.88 -8.36 -4.00
N HIS A 94 -8.14 -8.44 -5.11
CA HIS A 94 -8.63 -8.09 -6.44
C HIS A 94 -8.63 -9.32 -7.35
N ALA A 95 -9.82 -9.80 -7.72
CA ALA A 95 -10.02 -11.06 -8.42
C ALA A 95 -9.22 -11.19 -9.74
N LYS A 96 -9.11 -10.11 -10.53
CA LYS A 96 -8.38 -10.12 -11.80
C LYS A 96 -6.87 -9.99 -11.63
N ALA A 97 -6.41 -9.34 -10.57
CA ALA A 97 -4.98 -9.19 -10.26
C ALA A 97 -4.44 -10.40 -9.48
N HIS A 98 -5.31 -11.23 -8.94
CA HIS A 98 -4.95 -12.39 -8.11
C HIS A 98 -4.05 -12.04 -6.92
N GLY A 99 -4.29 -10.89 -6.28
CA GLY A 99 -3.50 -10.39 -5.16
C GLY A 99 -4.12 -9.16 -4.53
N ARG A 100 -3.34 -8.44 -3.73
CA ARG A 100 -3.75 -7.34 -2.84
C ARG A 100 -3.11 -6.00 -3.25
N PRO A 101 -3.63 -5.31 -4.29
CA PRO A 101 -3.04 -4.05 -4.74
C PRO A 101 -3.07 -2.95 -3.67
N GLY A 102 -4.08 -2.93 -2.81
CA GLY A 102 -4.23 -1.94 -1.76
C GLY A 102 -3.19 -2.04 -0.67
N VAL A 103 -2.80 -3.24 -0.26
CA VAL A 103 -1.77 -3.43 0.78
C VAL A 103 -0.46 -2.77 0.39
N ALA A 104 0.03 -3.02 -0.84
CA ALA A 104 1.29 -2.46 -1.30
C ALA A 104 1.25 -0.92 -1.42
N ALA A 105 0.15 -0.38 -1.96
CA ALA A 105 -0.05 1.06 -2.06
C ALA A 105 -0.12 1.73 -0.68
N LEU A 106 -0.88 1.16 0.26
CA LEU A 106 -0.99 1.70 1.62
C LEU A 106 0.31 1.59 2.39
N ALA A 107 1.00 0.45 2.34
CA ALA A 107 2.28 0.26 3.00
C ALA A 107 3.30 1.34 2.59
N ALA A 108 3.33 1.70 1.31
CA ALA A 108 4.22 2.74 0.79
C ALA A 108 3.78 4.16 1.18
N LEU A 109 2.46 4.42 1.32
CA LEU A 109 1.92 5.75 1.64
C LEU A 109 1.92 6.05 3.15
N ILE A 110 1.79 5.05 4.00
CA ILE A 110 1.70 5.23 5.45
C ILE A 110 2.85 6.06 6.02
N PRO A 111 4.13 5.83 5.65
CA PRO A 111 5.24 6.65 6.16
C PRO A 111 5.18 8.12 5.71
N LEU A 112 4.40 8.43 4.67
CA LEU A 112 4.23 9.78 4.13
C LEU A 112 2.97 10.47 4.69
N SER A 113 2.12 9.75 5.42
CA SER A 113 0.78 10.21 5.84
C SER A 113 0.79 11.55 6.57
N SER A 114 1.81 11.83 7.39
CA SER A 114 1.94 13.11 8.11
C SER A 114 2.23 14.33 7.21
N LYS A 115 2.61 14.11 5.95
CA LYS A 115 2.91 15.15 4.97
C LYS A 115 1.77 15.38 3.97
N LEU A 116 0.72 14.59 4.03
CA LEU A 116 -0.37 14.59 3.08
C LEU A 116 -1.68 15.04 3.75
N THR A 117 -2.50 15.76 3.02
CA THR A 117 -3.91 15.88 3.40
C THR A 117 -4.62 14.54 3.18
N TYR A 118 -5.73 14.33 3.87
CA TYR A 118 -6.53 13.11 3.70
C TYR A 118 -6.98 12.90 2.25
N GLY A 119 -7.35 13.99 1.55
CA GLY A 119 -7.72 13.91 0.13
C GLY A 119 -6.56 13.50 -0.77
N GLN A 120 -5.38 14.07 -0.56
CA GLN A 120 -4.15 13.67 -1.30
C GLN A 120 -3.81 12.20 -1.03
N PHE A 121 -3.87 11.77 0.24
CA PHE A 121 -3.63 10.38 0.61
C PHE A 121 -4.57 9.42 -0.12
N LEU A 122 -5.89 9.67 -0.09
CA LEU A 122 -6.88 8.83 -0.77
C LEU A 122 -6.69 8.80 -2.29
N LYS A 123 -6.42 9.95 -2.92
CA LYS A 123 -6.18 10.00 -4.37
C LYS A 123 -4.92 9.21 -4.73
N SER A 124 -3.84 9.37 -3.96
CA SER A 124 -2.60 8.61 -4.18
C SER A 124 -2.81 7.11 -3.97
N PHE A 125 -3.64 6.73 -2.99
CA PHE A 125 -4.03 5.34 -2.80
C PHE A 125 -4.78 4.79 -4.00
N VAL A 126 -5.77 5.52 -4.53
CA VAL A 126 -6.52 5.10 -5.74
C VAL A 126 -5.58 4.92 -6.93
N VAL A 127 -4.65 5.85 -7.15
CA VAL A 127 -3.66 5.75 -8.24
C VAL A 127 -2.81 4.49 -8.08
N GLY A 128 -2.29 4.24 -6.90
CA GLY A 128 -1.49 3.03 -6.62
C GLY A 128 -2.29 1.74 -6.77
N TYR A 129 -3.52 1.72 -6.28
CA TYR A 129 -4.43 0.59 -6.40
C TYR A 129 -4.71 0.26 -7.87
N GLU A 130 -5.08 1.26 -8.68
CA GLU A 130 -5.39 1.09 -10.10
C GLU A 130 -4.20 0.62 -10.91
N VAL A 131 -3.01 1.19 -10.69
CA VAL A 131 -1.78 0.73 -11.35
C VAL A 131 -1.49 -0.71 -10.96
N GLY A 132 -1.49 -1.02 -9.68
CA GLY A 132 -1.24 -2.37 -9.17
C GLY A 132 -2.22 -3.39 -9.74
N ALA A 133 -3.52 -3.11 -9.65
CA ALA A 133 -4.57 -4.02 -10.13
C ALA A 133 -4.49 -4.28 -11.64
N ARG A 134 -4.23 -3.24 -12.46
CA ARG A 134 -4.10 -3.38 -13.92
C ARG A 134 -2.83 -4.11 -14.31
N MET A 135 -1.72 -3.85 -13.63
CA MET A 135 -0.48 -4.60 -13.86
C MET A 135 -0.64 -6.05 -13.45
N GLY A 136 -1.26 -6.34 -12.31
CA GLY A 136 -1.57 -7.71 -11.87
C GLY A 136 -2.47 -8.47 -12.85
N ALA A 137 -3.47 -7.79 -13.42
CA ALA A 137 -4.33 -8.38 -14.44
C ALA A 137 -3.63 -8.63 -15.79
N SER A 138 -2.54 -7.90 -16.06
CA SER A 138 -1.84 -7.94 -17.37
C SER A 138 -0.58 -8.80 -17.34
N LEU A 139 0.08 -8.95 -16.19
CA LEU A 139 1.33 -9.67 -16.04
C LEU A 139 1.06 -11.14 -15.69
N ARG A 140 1.77 -12.04 -16.35
CA ARG A 140 1.80 -13.47 -15.99
C ARG A 140 2.98 -13.72 -15.07
N ILE A 141 2.68 -14.27 -13.90
CA ILE A 141 3.69 -14.65 -12.92
C ILE A 141 4.19 -16.05 -13.25
N ASN A 142 5.51 -16.24 -13.27
CA ASN A 142 6.11 -17.54 -13.52
C ASN A 142 5.70 -18.54 -12.44
N LYS A 143 5.56 -19.80 -12.83
CA LYS A 143 5.27 -20.90 -11.91
C LYS A 143 6.30 -20.95 -10.78
N GLY A 144 5.83 -20.97 -9.54
CA GLY A 144 6.69 -21.01 -8.34
C GLY A 144 7.07 -19.64 -7.78
N MET A 145 6.69 -18.54 -8.43
CA MET A 145 6.85 -17.18 -7.87
C MET A 145 5.58 -16.75 -7.16
N HIS A 146 5.74 -16.02 -6.06
CA HIS A 146 4.63 -15.43 -5.32
C HIS A 146 4.19 -14.10 -5.95
N VAL A 147 2.88 -13.83 -5.95
CA VAL A 147 2.30 -12.62 -6.53
C VAL A 147 2.81 -11.35 -5.85
N ASP A 148 2.95 -11.37 -4.53
CA ASP A 148 3.32 -10.20 -3.74
C ASP A 148 4.76 -9.72 -3.98
N GLY A 149 5.63 -10.56 -4.51
CA GLY A 149 7.00 -10.21 -4.92
C GLY A 149 7.12 -9.60 -6.33
N ASN A 150 6.03 -9.24 -7.00
CA ASN A 150 6.04 -8.86 -8.41
C ASN A 150 5.36 -7.49 -8.64
N TRP A 151 4.23 -7.49 -9.34
CA TRP A 151 3.50 -6.28 -9.78
C TRP A 151 3.05 -5.32 -8.65
N PRO A 152 2.84 -5.72 -7.38
CA PRO A 152 2.45 -4.78 -6.33
C PRO A 152 3.43 -3.62 -6.16
N ALA A 153 4.72 -3.85 -6.43
CA ALA A 153 5.75 -2.81 -6.39
C ALA A 153 5.47 -1.64 -7.36
N LEU A 154 4.84 -1.92 -8.52
CA LEU A 154 4.46 -0.88 -9.48
C LEU A 154 3.34 0.01 -8.93
N GLY A 155 2.37 -0.58 -8.24
CA GLY A 155 1.30 0.15 -7.55
C GLY A 155 1.87 1.01 -6.42
N ALA A 156 2.75 0.45 -5.59
CA ALA A 156 3.42 1.19 -4.51
C ALA A 156 4.20 2.39 -5.05
N ALA A 157 4.99 2.20 -6.11
CA ALA A 157 5.76 3.27 -6.75
C ALA A 157 4.85 4.38 -7.31
N ALA A 158 3.75 4.01 -7.97
CA ALA A 158 2.79 4.96 -8.52
C ALA A 158 2.09 5.78 -7.41
N ALA A 159 1.71 5.12 -6.30
CA ALA A 159 1.12 5.79 -5.14
C ALA A 159 2.05 6.86 -4.57
N VAL A 160 3.32 6.50 -4.34
CA VAL A 160 4.33 7.42 -3.80
C VAL A 160 4.64 8.55 -4.78
N ALA A 161 4.81 8.26 -6.07
CA ALA A 161 5.05 9.28 -7.09
C ALA A 161 3.92 10.32 -7.12
N HIS A 162 2.66 9.86 -7.14
CA HIS A 162 1.50 10.77 -7.10
C HIS A 162 1.43 11.57 -5.78
N ALA A 163 1.83 11.00 -4.66
CA ALA A 163 1.82 11.68 -3.36
C ALA A 163 2.88 12.80 -3.26
N LEU A 164 3.96 12.67 -4.00
CA LEU A 164 5.10 13.62 -3.99
C LEU A 164 5.01 14.70 -5.08
N GLY A 165 4.09 14.61 -6.04
CA GLY A 165 3.87 15.52 -7.15
C GLY A 165 4.60 15.05 -8.38
#